data_46c00c00aa83f566981a0740649fddca
#
_entry.id   46c00c00aa83f566981a0740649fddca
#
_cell.length_a   1.000
_cell.length_b   1.000
_cell.length_c   1.000
_cell.angle_alpha   90.00
_cell.angle_beta   90.00
_cell.angle_gamma   90.00
#
_symmetry.space_group_name_H-M   'P 1'
#
loop_
_entity.id
_entity.type
_entity.pdbx_description
1 polymer ?
#
loop_
_entity_poly.entity_id
_entity_poly.type
_entity_poly.pdbx_seq_one_letter_code
_entity_poly.pdbx_strand_id
1 'polypeptide(L)' 'MKKEGRTTLICRKKMSNGQTEMFNVVVNTSERDNAKKDYESQGYTVSTKK' A
#
# COMPACT_ATOMS: atom_id res chain seq x y z
N MET A 1 -0.25 -27.76 -6.34
CA MET A 1 0.51 -26.65 -5.78
C MET A 1 -0.36 -25.41 -5.64
N LYS A 2 -0.27 -24.81 -4.51
CA LYS A 2 -1.10 -23.66 -4.23
C LYS A 2 -0.40 -22.38 -4.61
N LYS A 3 -1.13 -21.53 -5.32
CA LYS A 3 -0.58 -20.26 -5.74
C LYS A 3 -0.93 -19.19 -4.72
N GLU A 4 0.08 -18.46 -4.29
CA GLU A 4 -0.14 -17.41 -3.33
C GLU A 4 -0.84 -16.23 -3.99
N GLY A 5 -1.85 -15.70 -3.32
CA GLY A 5 -2.56 -14.56 -3.83
C GLY A 5 -1.76 -13.27 -3.68
N ARG A 6 -2.18 -12.27 -4.41
CA ARG A 6 -1.56 -10.95 -4.35
C ARG A 6 -2.60 -9.92 -4.00
N THR A 7 -2.14 -8.88 -3.34
CA THR A 7 -3.00 -7.81 -2.89
C THR A 7 -2.44 -6.50 -3.39
N THR A 8 -3.31 -5.64 -3.90
CA THR A 8 -2.91 -4.32 -4.35
C THR A 8 -3.15 -3.32 -3.22
N LEU A 9 -2.11 -2.60 -2.87
CA LEU A 9 -2.20 -1.55 -1.85
C LEU A 9 -2.20 -0.20 -2.55
N ILE A 10 -3.10 0.67 -2.11
CA ILE A 10 -3.17 2.02 -2.62
C ILE A 10 -2.59 2.95 -1.57
N CYS A 11 -1.47 3.56 -1.90
CA CYS A 11 -0.77 4.44 -0.97
C CYS A 11 -1.02 5.89 -1.37
N ARG A 12 -1.44 6.70 -0.41
CA ARG A 12 -1.72 8.11 -0.65
C ARG A 12 -1.03 8.94 0.39
N LYS A 13 -0.54 10.09 -0.04
CA LYS A 13 0.12 11.02 0.86
C LYS A 13 -0.15 12.44 0.40
N LYS A 14 -0.61 13.28 1.31
CA LYS A 14 -0.87 14.66 0.99
C LYS A 14 0.42 15.46 1.11
N MET A 15 0.75 16.17 0.06
CA MET A 15 1.97 16.97 0.03
C MET A 15 1.72 18.33 0.66
N SER A 16 2.80 18.99 1.06
CA SER A 16 2.70 20.30 1.70
C SER A 16 2.15 21.36 0.75
N ASN A 17 2.25 21.14 -0.55
CA ASN A 17 1.73 22.08 -1.53
C ASN A 17 0.26 21.86 -1.84
N GLY A 18 -0.41 20.96 -1.11
CA GLY A 18 -1.82 20.68 -1.30
C GLY A 18 -2.15 19.58 -2.28
N GLN A 19 -1.17 19.05 -2.95
CA GLN A 19 -1.39 17.95 -3.88
C GLN A 19 -1.35 16.63 -3.17
N THR A 20 -1.98 15.62 -3.77
CA THR A 20 -1.98 14.27 -3.21
C THR A 20 -1.17 13.36 -4.12
N GLU A 21 -0.20 12.72 -3.54
CA GLU A 21 0.57 11.71 -4.25
C GLU A 21 -0.09 10.35 -4.03
N MET A 22 -0.28 9.59 -5.10
CA MET A 22 -0.94 8.30 -5.00
C MET A 22 -0.28 7.31 -5.94
N PHE A 23 -0.08 6.09 -5.45
CA PHE A 23 0.43 5.02 -6.29
C PHE A 23 -0.06 3.68 -5.78
N ASN A 24 0.02 2.68 -6.64
CA ASN A 24 -0.40 1.33 -6.30
C ASN A 24 0.83 0.44 -6.15
N VAL A 25 0.76 -0.48 -5.19
CA VAL A 25 1.82 -1.45 -4.96
C VAL A 25 1.18 -2.83 -4.89
N VAL A 26 1.74 -3.78 -5.63
CA VAL A 26 1.25 -5.15 -5.61
C VAL A 26 2.21 -5.98 -4.76
N VAL A 27 1.68 -6.63 -3.74
CA VAL A 27 2.48 -7.47 -2.86
C VAL A 27 1.78 -8.80 -2.68
N ASN A 28 2.53 -9.79 -2.19
CA ASN A 28 1.91 -11.05 -1.81
C ASN A 28 1.00 -10.83 -0.62
N THR A 29 -0.10 -11.56 -0.58
CA THR A 29 -1.06 -11.41 0.50
C THR A 29 -0.41 -11.62 1.86
N SER A 30 0.54 -12.53 1.95
CA SER A 30 1.23 -12.79 3.20
C SER A 30 2.11 -11.61 3.64
N GLU A 31 2.46 -10.74 2.72
CA GLU A 31 3.28 -9.56 3.02
C GLU A 31 2.46 -8.30 3.17
N ARG A 32 1.16 -8.41 3.02
CA ARG A 32 0.29 -7.24 3.01
C ARG A 32 0.44 -6.39 4.28
N ASP A 33 0.38 -7.03 5.44
CA ASP A 33 0.43 -6.29 6.69
C ASP A 33 1.79 -5.63 6.90
N ASN A 34 2.86 -6.32 6.56
CA ASN A 34 4.18 -5.74 6.68
C ASN A 34 4.37 -4.56 5.76
N ALA A 35 3.93 -4.71 4.51
CA ALA A 35 4.04 -3.63 3.55
C ALA A 35 3.21 -2.42 3.98
N LYS A 36 2.00 -2.68 4.48
CA LYS A 36 1.14 -1.61 4.93
C LYS A 36 1.79 -0.81 6.06
N LYS A 37 2.33 -1.52 7.05
CA LYS A 37 2.99 -0.84 8.16
C LYS A 37 4.18 -0.03 7.69
N ASP A 38 4.92 -0.58 6.74
CA ASP A 38 6.11 0.08 6.24
C ASP A 38 5.75 1.41 5.59
N TYR A 39 4.73 1.41 4.73
CA TYR A 39 4.32 2.65 4.08
C TYR A 39 3.68 3.62 5.07
N GLU A 40 2.93 3.11 6.02
CA GLU A 40 2.32 3.99 7.01
C GLU A 40 3.38 4.70 7.85
N SER A 41 4.48 4.02 8.14
CA SER A 41 5.56 4.63 8.89
C SER A 41 6.23 5.74 8.10
N GLN A 42 6.06 5.75 6.80
CA GLN A 42 6.61 6.80 5.94
C GLN A 42 5.61 7.94 5.71
N GLY A 43 4.45 7.87 6.33
CA GLY A 43 3.48 8.94 6.25
C GLY A 43 2.37 8.71 5.24
N TYR A 44 2.31 7.53 4.63
CA TYR A 44 1.27 7.23 3.66
C TYR A 44 0.03 6.67 4.31
N THR A 45 -1.12 6.98 3.72
CA THR A 45 -2.36 6.30 4.06
C THR A 45 -2.52 5.14 3.10
N VAL A 46 -2.62 3.94 3.65
CA VAL A 46 -2.64 2.73 2.83
C VAL A 46 -4.02 2.12 2.86
N SER A 47 -4.55 1.85 1.68
CA SER A 47 -5.81 1.13 1.52
C SER A 47 -5.56 -0.16 0.77
N THR A 48 -6.40 -1.15 1.04
CA THR A 48 -6.30 -2.44 0.36
C THR A 48 -7.37 -2.52 -0.71
N LYS A 49 -6.96 -2.90 -1.90
CA LYS A 49 -7.87 -3.10 -3.00
C LYS A 49 -8.06 -4.59 -3.22
N LYS A 50 -9.29 -5.00 -3.30
CA LYS A 50 -9.60 -6.41 -3.56
C LYS A 50 -9.63 -6.74 -5.02
#